data_e497a56fa34e33cae003e83ad02019e7
#
_entry.id   e497a56fa34e33cae003e83ad02019e7
#
_cell.length_a   1.000
_cell.length_b   1.000
_cell.length_c   1.000
_cell.angle_alpha   90.00
_cell.angle_beta   90.00
_cell.angle_gamma   90.00
#
_symmetry.space_group_name_H-M   'P 1'
#
loop_
_entity.id
_entity.type
_entity.pdbx_description
1 polymer ?
#
loop_
_entity_poly.entity_id
_entity_poly.type
_entity_poly.pdbx_seq_one_letter_code
_entity_poly.pdbx_strand_id
1 'polypeptide(L)' 'MARFDIKEHMEVLGSDGQHVGTVDHLEGADKIKLTKGDSKDGKHHFISVDLIDHVDNRVHLTKAAKDVKSSWQAAA' A
#
# COMPACT_ATOMS: atom_id res chain seq x y z
N MET A 1 -20.96 5.37 -2.10
CA MET A 1 -19.56 5.49 -2.41
C MET A 1 -18.73 4.62 -1.47
N ALA A 2 -17.89 3.78 -2.03
CA ALA A 2 -17.10 2.87 -1.22
C ALA A 2 -15.98 3.61 -0.50
N ARG A 3 -15.81 3.31 0.78
CA ARG A 3 -14.68 3.78 1.56
C ARG A 3 -13.97 2.56 2.09
N PHE A 4 -12.66 2.54 1.90
CA PHE A 4 -11.85 1.47 2.44
C PHE A 4 -11.49 1.78 3.89
N ASP A 5 -11.65 0.79 4.75
CA ASP A 5 -11.40 0.93 6.17
C ASP A 5 -9.93 0.62 6.47
N ILE A 6 -9.06 1.50 5.97
CA ILE A 6 -7.62 1.33 6.07
C ILE A 6 -7.12 1.96 7.36
N LYS A 7 -6.35 1.18 8.11
CA LYS A 7 -5.82 1.60 9.41
C LYS A 7 -4.31 1.58 9.39
N GLU A 8 -3.71 2.36 10.28
CA GLU A 8 -2.26 2.36 10.46
C GLU A 8 -1.77 0.96 10.83
N HIS A 9 -0.59 0.63 10.32
CA HIS A 9 0.09 -0.64 10.56
C HIS A 9 -0.59 -1.85 9.91
N MET A 10 -1.57 -1.62 9.05
CA MET A 10 -2.22 -2.68 8.30
C MET A 10 -1.28 -3.18 7.21
N GLU A 11 -1.19 -4.48 7.03
CA GLU A 11 -0.35 -5.07 5.99
C GLU A 11 -0.97 -4.86 4.62
N VAL A 12 -0.13 -4.60 3.62
CA VAL A 12 -0.55 -4.44 2.23
C VAL A 12 0.00 -5.61 1.42
N LEU A 13 -0.89 -6.29 0.71
CA LEU A 13 -0.56 -7.46 -0.11
C LEU A 13 -0.88 -7.16 -1.58
N GLY A 14 -0.05 -7.68 -2.48
CA GLY A 14 -0.35 -7.66 -3.89
C GLY A 14 -1.43 -8.69 -4.25
N SER A 15 -1.85 -8.67 -5.50
CA SER A 15 -2.86 -9.62 -5.99
C SER A 15 -2.39 -11.06 -5.94
N ASP A 16 -1.08 -11.28 -5.87
CA ASP A 16 -0.46 -12.60 -5.75
C ASP A 16 -0.29 -13.04 -4.30
N GLY A 17 -0.77 -12.25 -3.34
CA GLY A 17 -0.63 -12.55 -1.92
C GLY A 17 0.73 -12.22 -1.33
N GLN A 18 1.62 -11.62 -2.10
CA GLN A 18 2.95 -11.26 -1.62
C GLN A 18 2.91 -9.95 -0.87
N HIS A 19 3.75 -9.82 0.14
CA HIS A 19 3.84 -8.62 0.96
C HIS A 19 4.35 -7.43 0.15
N VAL A 20 3.62 -6.33 0.20
CA VAL A 20 4.02 -5.08 -0.45
C VAL A 20 4.63 -4.12 0.57
N GLY A 21 3.97 -3.96 1.70
CA GLY A 21 4.43 -3.06 2.73
C GLY A 21 3.44 -2.96 3.87
N THR A 22 3.62 -1.97 4.71
CA THR A 22 2.76 -1.72 5.86
C THR A 22 2.28 -0.27 5.79
N VAL A 23 0.99 -0.07 6.05
CA VAL A 23 0.40 1.27 6.02
C VAL A 23 0.99 2.12 7.15
N ASP A 24 1.53 3.28 6.79
CA ASP A 24 1.88 4.30 7.77
C ASP A 24 0.64 5.13 8.10
N HIS A 25 0.05 5.74 7.07
CA HIS A 25 -1.24 6.42 7.17
C HIS A 25 -1.74 6.74 5.77
N LEU A 26 -2.96 7.25 5.69
CA LEU A 26 -3.50 7.75 4.42
C LEU A 26 -2.98 9.17 4.20
N GLU A 27 -2.49 9.42 3.00
CA GLU A 27 -1.96 10.72 2.63
C GLU A 27 -2.96 11.37 1.68
N GLY A 28 -3.64 12.39 2.15
CA GLY A 28 -4.72 13.00 1.39
C GLY A 28 -5.88 12.05 1.23
N ALA A 29 -6.62 12.19 0.13
CA ALA A 29 -7.83 11.40 -0.12
C ALA A 29 -7.56 10.18 -1.02
N ASP A 30 -6.41 10.09 -1.66
CA ASP A 30 -6.20 9.16 -2.75
C ASP A 30 -4.89 8.39 -2.68
N LYS A 31 -4.10 8.55 -1.63
CA LYS A 31 -2.80 7.86 -1.52
C LYS A 31 -2.64 7.20 -0.18
N ILE A 32 -1.95 6.06 -0.21
CA ILE A 32 -1.55 5.35 1.00
C ILE A 32 -0.04 5.53 1.14
N LYS A 33 0.40 6.04 2.29
CA LYS A 33 1.82 6.14 2.62
C LYS A 33 2.23 4.87 3.34
N LEU A 34 3.28 4.23 2.85
CA LEU A 34 3.82 3.01 3.46
C LEU A 34 4.98 3.34 4.36
N THR A 35 5.19 2.51 5.39
CA THR A 35 6.27 2.75 6.35
C THR A 35 7.63 2.49 5.69
N LYS A 36 8.63 3.26 6.11
CA LYS A 36 10.00 3.06 5.62
C LYS A 36 10.69 1.88 6.28
N GLY A 37 10.28 1.52 7.48
CA GLY A 37 10.90 0.42 8.21
C GLY A 37 10.69 -0.93 7.57
N ASP A 38 9.67 -1.05 6.74
CA ASP A 38 9.31 -2.28 6.03
C ASP A 38 9.70 -2.22 4.56
N SER A 39 10.43 -1.21 4.17
CA SER A 39 10.86 -1.01 2.80
C SER A 39 12.32 -1.42 2.65
N LYS A 40 12.63 -2.09 1.54
CA LYS A 40 13.99 -2.56 1.29
C LYS A 40 14.98 -1.42 1.12
N ASP A 41 14.54 -0.27 0.62
CA ASP A 41 15.40 0.88 0.40
C ASP A 41 15.36 1.88 1.57
N GLY A 42 14.61 1.57 2.62
CA GLY A 42 14.52 2.42 3.79
C GLY A 42 13.76 3.73 3.57
N LYS A 43 12.93 3.78 2.55
CA LYS A 43 12.17 4.99 2.22
C LYS A 43 10.68 4.73 2.34
N HIS A 44 9.92 5.79 2.65
CA HIS A 44 8.47 5.73 2.52
C HIS A 44 8.09 5.63 1.06
N HIS A 45 7.02 4.90 0.77
CA HIS A 45 6.47 4.81 -0.58
C HIS A 45 5.00 5.15 -0.54
N PHE A 46 4.50 5.63 -1.68
CA PHE A 46 3.10 5.95 -1.84
C PHE A 46 2.49 5.08 -2.91
N ILE A 47 1.28 4.59 -2.64
CA ILE A 47 0.49 3.89 -3.66
C ILE A 47 -0.88 4.52 -3.73
N SER A 48 -1.49 4.46 -4.91
CA SER A 48 -2.82 5.02 -5.12
C SER A 48 -3.88 4.11 -4.52
N VAL A 49 -4.90 4.70 -3.91
CA VAL A 49 -6.06 3.93 -3.44
C VAL A 49 -6.79 3.25 -4.60
N ASP A 50 -6.59 3.72 -5.83
CA ASP A 50 -7.19 3.09 -7.01
C ASP A 50 -6.65 1.67 -7.25
N LEU A 51 -5.52 1.33 -6.66
CA LEU A 51 -4.96 -0.02 -6.76
C LEU A 51 -5.60 -1.00 -5.79
N ILE A 52 -6.45 -0.54 -4.90
CA ILE A 52 -7.06 -1.40 -3.89
C ILE A 52 -8.17 -2.23 -4.52
N ASP A 53 -8.08 -3.55 -4.37
CA ASP A 53 -9.14 -4.46 -4.75
C ASP A 53 -10.19 -4.54 -3.63
N HIS A 54 -9.74 -4.85 -2.44
CA HIS A 54 -10.61 -4.89 -1.26
C HIS A 54 -9.77 -4.78 0.01
N VAL A 55 -10.42 -4.51 1.12
CA VAL A 55 -9.79 -4.42 2.45
C VAL A 55 -10.54 -5.32 3.41
N ASP A 56 -9.81 -6.19 4.09
CA ASP A 56 -10.34 -6.97 5.22
C ASP A 56 -9.43 -6.71 6.43
N ASN A 57 -8.70 -7.70 6.91
CA ASN A 57 -7.66 -7.48 7.90
C ASN A 57 -6.38 -6.93 7.26
N ARG A 58 -6.32 -6.92 5.95
CA ARG A 58 -5.19 -6.44 5.16
C ARG A 58 -5.70 -5.70 3.95
N VAL A 59 -4.84 -4.86 3.37
CA VAL A 59 -5.15 -4.18 2.12
C VAL A 59 -4.74 -5.11 0.97
N HIS A 60 -5.69 -5.43 0.10
CA HIS A 60 -5.44 -6.30 -1.06
C HIS A 60 -5.46 -5.46 -2.32
N LEU A 61 -4.40 -5.54 -3.10
CA LEU A 61 -4.25 -4.71 -4.30
C LEU A 61 -4.63 -5.50 -5.54
N THR A 62 -4.89 -4.78 -6.64
CA THR A 62 -5.26 -5.38 -7.92
C THR A 62 -4.04 -5.84 -8.71
N LYS A 63 -2.85 -5.42 -8.33
CA LYS A 63 -1.60 -5.75 -9.03
C LYS A 63 -0.70 -6.58 -8.13
N ALA A 64 0.13 -7.40 -8.76
CA ALA A 64 1.12 -8.19 -8.05
C ALA A 64 2.12 -7.29 -7.33
N ALA A 65 2.69 -7.78 -6.24
CA ALA A 65 3.61 -7.00 -5.42
C ALA A 65 4.77 -6.44 -6.24
N LYS A 66 5.35 -7.25 -7.12
CA LYS A 66 6.49 -6.79 -7.94
C LYS A 66 6.08 -5.66 -8.87
N ASP A 67 4.85 -5.69 -9.38
CA ASP A 67 4.36 -4.64 -10.28
C ASP A 67 4.14 -3.34 -9.51
N VAL A 68 3.61 -3.44 -8.30
CA VAL A 68 3.44 -2.27 -7.43
C VAL A 68 4.80 -1.68 -7.09
N LYS A 69 5.75 -2.52 -6.69
CA LYS A 69 7.08 -2.06 -6.29
C LYS A 69 7.88 -1.46 -7.45
N SER A 70 7.58 -1.85 -8.67
CA SER A 70 8.26 -1.28 -9.84
C SER A 70 7.69 0.07 -10.26
N SER A 71 6.50 0.41 -9.79
CA SER A 71 5.81 1.63 -10.22
C SER A 71 5.44 2.58 -9.08
N TRP A 72 5.63 2.18 -7.82
CA TRP A 72 5.28 3.03 -6.71
C TRP A 72 6.22 4.23 -6.60
N GLN A 73 5.76 5.26 -5.91
CA GLN A 73 6.49 6.50 -5.77
C GLN A 73 7.21 6.52 -4.43
N ALA A 74 8.53 6.73 -4.46
CA ALA A 74 9.30 6.86 -3.22
C ALA A 74 9.22 8.29 -2.71
N ALA A 75 9.11 8.44 -1.40
CA ALA A 75 9.20 9.73 -0.77
C ALA A 75 10.67 10.18 -0.73
N ALA A 76 10.89 11.44 -1.04
CA ALA A 76 12.22 12.01 -1.01
C ALA A 76 12.72 12.14 0.44
#